data_c0b81054687a0802df3280b7e38e1da9
#
_entry.id   c0b81054687a0802df3280b7e38e1da9
#
_cell.length_a   1.000
_cell.length_b   1.000
_cell.length_c   1.000
_cell.angle_alpha   90.00
_cell.angle_beta   90.00
_cell.angle_gamma   90.00
#
_symmetry.space_group_name_H-M   'P 1'
#
loop_
_entity.id
_entity.type
_entity.pdbx_description
1 polymer ?
#
loop_
_entity_poly.entity_id
_entity_poly.type
_entity_poly.pdbx_seq_one_letter_code
_entity_poly.pdbx_strand_id
1 'polypeptide(L)'
;AAKINGAQIRFVVDTGATGIVLSQSDAARVGLASEQLAYIHSANTANGVVRIAPVKLDEFDVNGIKDLNVRAYVNEGELTGSLLGMSYLRRYEKIIITRDMLRLER
;
A
#
# COMPACT_ATOMS: atom_id res chain seq x y z
N ALA A 1 7.83 -1.57 -10.54
CA ALA A 1 7.78 -0.32 -9.80
C ALA A 1 6.35 0.18 -9.67
N ALA A 2 6.03 0.78 -8.57
CA ALA A 2 4.72 1.34 -8.31
C ALA A 2 4.81 2.85 -8.11
N LYS A 3 3.77 3.56 -8.55
CA LYS A 3 3.68 5.01 -8.36
C LYS A 3 2.34 5.36 -7.74
N ILE A 4 2.36 6.27 -6.79
CA ILE A 4 1.16 6.83 -6.18
C ILE A 4 1.18 8.32 -6.47
N ASN A 5 0.15 8.82 -7.16
CA ASN A 5 0.05 10.24 -7.53
C ASN A 5 1.32 10.75 -8.21
N GLY A 6 1.96 9.89 -9.01
CA GLY A 6 3.19 10.21 -9.73
C GLY A 6 4.49 9.99 -8.96
N ALA A 7 4.43 9.75 -7.65
CA ALA A 7 5.62 9.52 -6.83
C ALA A 7 5.93 8.02 -6.76
N GLN A 8 7.18 7.67 -7.01
CA GLN A 8 7.61 6.27 -6.97
C GLN A 8 7.68 5.76 -5.54
N ILE A 9 7.01 4.64 -5.27
CA ILE A 9 6.96 4.01 -3.96
C ILE A 9 7.40 2.56 -4.10
N ARG A 10 8.24 2.11 -3.17
CA ARG A 10 8.67 0.71 -3.11
C ARG A 10 7.73 -0.06 -2.19
N PHE A 11 7.17 -1.14 -2.71
CA PHE A 11 6.27 -2.02 -1.96
C PHE A 11 6.91 -3.37 -1.69
N VAL A 12 6.59 -3.92 -0.53
CA VAL A 12 6.82 -5.33 -0.23
C VAL A 12 5.51 -6.04 -0.45
N VAL A 13 5.52 -7.11 -1.26
CA VAL A 13 4.35 -7.95 -1.45
C VAL A 13 4.16 -8.79 -0.21
N ASP A 14 3.03 -8.59 0.47
CA ASP A 14 2.72 -9.29 1.71
C ASP A 14 1.37 -9.99 1.57
N THR A 15 1.42 -11.30 1.32
CA THR A 15 0.21 -12.09 1.16
C THR A 15 -0.57 -12.24 2.46
N GLY A 16 0.06 -11.96 3.60
CA GLY A 16 -0.63 -11.92 4.89
C GLY A 16 -1.36 -10.62 5.16
N ALA A 17 -1.08 -9.55 4.41
CA ALA A 17 -1.81 -8.30 4.52
C ALA A 17 -3.08 -8.33 3.68
N THR A 18 -4.12 -7.62 4.11
CA THR A 18 -5.37 -7.60 3.35
C THR A 18 -5.41 -6.53 2.29
N GLY A 19 -4.78 -5.39 2.51
CA GLY A 19 -4.86 -4.25 1.59
C GLY A 19 -3.52 -3.58 1.35
N ILE A 20 -3.59 -2.38 0.76
CA ILE A 20 -2.42 -1.53 0.58
C ILE A 20 -2.18 -0.79 1.88
N VAL A 21 -0.97 -0.91 2.43
CA VAL A 21 -0.60 -0.23 3.68
C VAL A 21 0.65 0.60 3.42
N LEU A 22 0.57 1.90 3.64
CA LEU A 22 1.68 2.82 3.46
C LEU A 22 2.38 3.06 4.78
N SER A 23 3.71 3.14 4.74
CA SER A 23 4.48 3.70 5.84
C SER A 23 4.19 5.19 5.96
N GLN A 24 4.44 5.78 7.14
CA GLN A 24 4.25 7.22 7.31
C GLN A 24 5.16 8.03 6.39
N SER A 25 6.38 7.58 6.18
CA SER A 25 7.31 8.29 5.29
C SER A 25 6.84 8.24 3.85
N ASP A 26 6.33 7.11 3.37
CA ASP A 26 5.79 7.03 2.03
C ASP A 26 4.50 7.82 1.87
N ALA A 27 3.65 7.83 2.89
CA ALA A 27 2.45 8.65 2.89
C ALA A 27 2.79 10.14 2.73
N ALA A 28 3.80 10.62 3.45
CA ALA A 28 4.26 12.00 3.32
C ALA A 28 4.77 12.29 1.91
N ARG A 29 5.48 11.36 1.30
CA ARG A 29 6.01 11.52 -0.05
C ARG A 29 4.92 11.69 -1.11
N VAL A 30 3.77 11.12 -0.88
CA VAL A 30 2.64 11.21 -1.83
C VAL A 30 1.61 12.27 -1.44
N GLY A 31 1.94 13.11 -0.48
CA GLY A 31 1.10 14.26 -0.10
C GLY A 31 0.09 13.98 1.00
N LEU A 32 0.19 12.86 1.70
CA LEU A 32 -0.69 12.51 2.80
C LEU A 32 0.01 12.82 4.12
N ALA A 33 -0.33 13.97 4.72
CA ALA A 33 0.29 14.40 5.97
C ALA A 33 -0.22 13.56 7.13
N SER A 34 0.69 12.89 7.84
CA SER A 34 0.36 11.95 8.89
C SER A 34 -0.46 12.58 10.02
N GLU A 35 -0.16 13.80 10.40
CA GLU A 35 -0.86 14.50 11.49
C GLU A 35 -2.30 14.89 11.13
N GLN A 36 -2.68 14.81 9.85
CA GLN A 36 -4.03 15.12 9.40
C GLN A 36 -4.89 13.86 9.23
N LEU A 37 -4.30 12.70 9.46
CA LEU A 37 -4.98 11.44 9.24
C LEU A 37 -5.66 10.95 10.51
N ALA A 38 -6.84 10.32 10.34
CA ALA A 38 -7.59 9.78 11.45
C ALA A 38 -7.23 8.30 11.65
N TYR A 39 -6.38 8.01 12.63
CA TYR A 39 -5.96 6.65 12.95
C TYR A 39 -7.01 5.98 13.85
N ILE A 40 -8.19 5.74 13.28
CA ILE A 40 -9.36 5.26 14.02
C ILE A 40 -9.56 3.74 13.92
N HIS A 41 -8.82 3.08 13.04
CA HIS A 41 -8.90 1.62 12.88
C HIS A 41 -7.66 0.97 13.46
N SER A 42 -7.78 -0.34 13.74
CA SER A 42 -6.65 -1.14 14.24
C SER A 42 -6.40 -2.30 13.29
N ALA A 43 -5.15 -2.72 13.23
CA ALA A 43 -4.75 -3.90 12.47
C ALA A 43 -3.84 -4.77 13.32
N ASN A 44 -4.01 -6.09 13.22
CA ASN A 44 -3.10 -7.03 13.86
C ASN A 44 -1.92 -7.28 12.93
N THR A 45 -0.72 -7.14 13.47
CA THR A 45 0.51 -7.38 12.73
C THR A 45 1.36 -8.39 13.48
N ALA A 46 2.43 -8.86 12.85
CA ALA A 46 3.39 -9.75 13.49
C ALA A 46 4.01 -9.11 14.75
N ASN A 47 4.05 -7.78 14.81
CA ASN A 47 4.62 -7.03 15.93
C ASN A 47 3.56 -6.51 16.91
N GLY A 48 2.32 -6.99 16.80
CA GLY A 48 1.22 -6.59 17.67
C GLY A 48 0.17 -5.74 16.97
N VAL A 49 -0.68 -5.11 17.76
CA VAL A 49 -1.75 -4.26 17.25
C VAL A 49 -1.20 -2.86 16.98
N VAL A 50 -1.50 -2.33 15.78
CA VAL A 50 -1.15 -0.97 15.40
C VAL A 50 -2.40 -0.23 14.94
N ARG A 51 -2.38 1.09 15.05
CA ARG A 51 -3.45 1.91 14.52
C ARG A 51 -3.18 2.27 13.07
N ILE A 52 -4.25 2.33 12.29
CA ILE A 52 -4.19 2.64 10.86
C ILE A 52 -5.22 3.70 10.52
N ALA A 53 -4.91 4.50 9.50
CA ALA A 53 -5.80 5.52 8.99
C ALA A 53 -6.23 5.19 7.57
N PRO A 54 -7.52 5.18 7.25
CA PRO A 54 -7.98 4.98 5.88
C PRO A 54 -7.67 6.20 5.03
N VAL A 55 -7.20 5.95 3.83
CA VAL A 55 -6.92 7.00 2.84
C VAL A 55 -7.41 6.54 1.47
N LYS A 56 -7.55 7.48 0.56
CA LYS A 56 -7.87 7.19 -0.83
C LYS A 56 -6.75 7.73 -1.71
N LEU A 57 -6.18 6.85 -2.52
CA LEU A 57 -5.13 7.21 -3.47
C LEU A 57 -5.79 7.63 -4.78
N ASP A 58 -5.48 8.84 -5.26
CA ASP A 58 -6.08 9.33 -6.50
C ASP A 58 -5.64 8.48 -7.68
N GLU A 59 -4.35 8.17 -7.77
CA GLU A 59 -3.81 7.33 -8.82
C GLU A 59 -2.84 6.31 -8.22
N PHE A 60 -3.00 5.06 -8.61
CA PHE A 60 -2.11 3.97 -8.21
C PHE A 60 -1.71 3.21 -9.47
N ASP A 61 -0.44 3.30 -9.83
CA ASP A 61 0.11 2.73 -11.06
C ASP A 61 1.12 1.65 -10.69
N VAL A 62 0.87 0.43 -11.13
CA VAL A 62 1.81 -0.68 -10.97
C VAL A 62 2.16 -1.19 -12.36
N ASN A 63 3.43 -1.01 -12.74
CA ASN A 63 3.96 -1.49 -14.02
C ASN A 63 3.13 -1.02 -15.23
N GLY A 64 2.63 0.22 -15.18
CA GLY A 64 1.85 0.79 -16.27
C GLY A 64 0.36 0.56 -16.18
N ILE A 65 -0.11 -0.25 -15.21
CA ILE A 65 -1.54 -0.46 -14.98
C ILE A 65 -2.00 0.54 -13.94
N LYS A 66 -2.82 1.50 -14.34
CA LYS A 66 -3.26 2.59 -13.49
C LYS A 66 -4.68 2.36 -13.00
N ASP A 67 -4.87 2.45 -11.69
CA ASP A 67 -6.18 2.47 -11.05
C ASP A 67 -6.41 3.83 -10.39
N LEU A 68 -7.66 4.26 -10.35
CA LEU A 68 -8.07 5.53 -9.75
C LEU A 68 -8.86 5.27 -8.47
N ASN A 69 -8.76 6.21 -7.54
CA ASN A 69 -9.54 6.18 -6.30
C ASN A 69 -9.37 4.87 -5.53
N VAL A 70 -8.12 4.48 -5.31
CA VAL A 70 -7.78 3.21 -4.67
C VAL A 70 -7.75 3.39 -3.15
N ARG A 71 -8.48 2.54 -2.43
CA ARG A 71 -8.48 2.55 -0.97
C ARG A 71 -7.17 1.98 -0.43
N ALA A 72 -6.61 2.65 0.56
CA ALA A 72 -5.39 2.22 1.24
C ALA A 72 -5.44 2.63 2.70
N TYR A 73 -4.41 2.25 3.45
CA TYR A 73 -4.29 2.61 4.87
C TYR A 73 -2.88 3.11 5.12
N VAL A 74 -2.74 4.02 6.08
CA VAL A 74 -1.43 4.46 6.58
C VAL A 74 -1.23 3.86 7.96
N ASN A 75 -0.11 3.21 8.18
CA ASN A 75 0.25 2.58 9.45
C ASN A 75 0.88 3.63 10.36
N GLU A 76 0.34 3.79 11.58
CA GLU A 76 0.89 4.73 12.56
C GLU A 76 2.23 4.25 13.13
N GLY A 77 2.44 2.94 13.19
CA GLY A 77 3.67 2.36 13.68
C GLY A 77 4.82 2.44 12.69
N GLU A 78 5.96 1.88 13.06
CA GLU A 78 7.12 1.84 12.19
C GLU A 78 6.99 0.72 11.16
N LEU A 79 7.20 1.08 9.89
CA LEU A 79 7.33 0.13 8.79
C LEU A 79 8.59 0.48 8.01
N THR A 80 9.34 -0.54 7.63
CA THR A 80 10.53 -0.36 6.78
C THR A 80 10.16 -0.12 5.32
N GLY A 81 8.92 -0.40 4.93
CA GLY A 81 8.40 -0.15 3.59
C GLY A 81 6.90 -0.31 3.57
N SER A 82 6.28 0.11 2.49
CA SER A 82 4.84 -0.05 2.30
C SER A 82 4.52 -1.47 1.85
N LEU A 83 3.30 -1.92 2.15
CA LEU A 83 2.86 -3.29 1.90
C LEU A 83 1.79 -3.33 0.82
N LEU A 84 1.91 -4.29 -0.09
CA LEU A 84 0.90 -4.55 -1.11
C LEU A 84 0.23 -5.88 -0.78
N GLY A 85 -1.00 -5.81 -0.32
CA GLY A 85 -1.71 -6.97 0.19
C GLY A 85 -2.66 -7.60 -0.80
N MET A 86 -3.33 -8.68 -0.36
CA MET A 86 -4.12 -9.54 -1.23
C MET A 86 -5.37 -8.88 -1.80
N SER A 87 -6.00 -7.94 -1.07
CA SER A 87 -7.21 -7.32 -1.60
C SER A 87 -6.95 -6.55 -2.90
N TYR A 88 -5.77 -5.97 -3.01
CA TYR A 88 -5.37 -5.32 -4.26
C TYR A 88 -4.92 -6.34 -5.30
N LEU A 89 -4.09 -7.31 -4.88
CA LEU A 89 -3.53 -8.31 -5.80
C LEU A 89 -4.61 -9.15 -6.47
N ARG A 90 -5.73 -9.38 -5.78
CA ARG A 90 -6.86 -10.14 -6.34
C ARG A 90 -7.54 -9.47 -7.53
N ARG A 91 -7.24 -8.20 -7.79
CA ARG A 91 -7.75 -7.52 -8.98
C ARG A 91 -7.12 -8.05 -10.27
N TYR A 92 -6.06 -8.84 -10.14
CA TYR A 92 -5.30 -9.34 -11.27
C TYR A 92 -5.59 -10.81 -11.50
N GLU A 93 -5.75 -11.17 -12.76
CA GLU A 93 -6.00 -12.55 -13.15
C GLU A 93 -4.80 -13.45 -12.88
N LYS A 94 -3.60 -12.87 -13.02
CA LYS A 94 -2.36 -13.61 -12.84
C LYS A 94 -1.35 -12.77 -12.07
N ILE A 95 -0.75 -13.38 -11.06
CA ILE A 95 0.28 -12.75 -10.23
C ILE A 95 1.53 -13.61 -10.32
N ILE A 96 2.64 -12.99 -10.74
CA ILE A 96 3.94 -13.67 -10.78
C ILE A 96 4.87 -12.92 -9.85
N ILE A 97 5.36 -13.62 -8.83
CA ILE A 97 6.28 -13.05 -7.84
C ILE A 97 7.61 -13.79 -7.98
N THR A 98 8.65 -13.04 -8.29
CA THR A 98 10.02 -13.56 -8.32
C THR A 98 10.84 -12.77 -7.30
N ARG A 99 12.13 -13.15 -7.15
CA ARG A 99 13.02 -12.49 -6.20
C ARG A 99 13.07 -10.96 -6.42
N ASP A 100 13.09 -10.52 -7.66
CA ASP A 100 13.32 -9.13 -8.01
C ASP A 100 12.14 -8.48 -8.71
N MET A 101 11.04 -9.19 -8.93
CA MET A 101 9.97 -8.70 -9.79
C MET A 101 8.60 -9.18 -9.33
N LEU A 102 7.64 -8.26 -9.39
CA LEU A 102 6.23 -8.57 -9.29
C LEU A 102 5.59 -8.29 -10.65
N ARG A 103 4.95 -9.28 -11.25
CA ARG A 103 4.20 -9.12 -12.50
C ARG A 103 2.73 -9.37 -12.24
N LEU A 104 1.90 -8.43 -12.67
CA LEU A 104 0.45 -8.49 -12.53
C LEU A 104 -0.18 -8.48 -13.91
N GLU A 105 -1.14 -9.36 -14.14
CA GLU A 105 -1.86 -9.45 -15.42
C GLU A 105 -3.36 -9.48 -15.12
N ARG A 106 -4.10 -8.64 -15.81
CA ARG A 106 -5.56 -8.59 -15.73
C ARG A 106 -6.20 -9.45 -16.81
#